data_b0e5fb3efbdabab03ed6edff6fd03156
#
_entry.id   b0e5fb3efbdabab03ed6edff6fd03156
#
_cell.length_a   1.000
_cell.length_b   1.000
_cell.length_c   1.000
_cell.angle_alpha   90.00
_cell.angle_beta   90.00
_cell.angle_gamma   90.00
#
_symmetry.space_group_name_H-M   'P 1'
#
loop_
_entity.id
_entity.type
_entity.pdbx_description
1 polymer ?
#
loop_
_entity_poly.entity_id
_entity_poly.type
_entity_poly.pdbx_seq_one_letter_code
_entity_poly.pdbx_strand_id
1 'polypeptide(L)'
;MRMLVLGAGLQGSACAYDLLQRPEVERVTLADLHPDRLPAFLRKKKSRRLVTARLDASKAGALRKLMRGHDAVMNALPYYFNYPVAKLAVTSGLHCADLGGNTQIVQKQKTLHKAARKQQVSVIPDCGLAPGMVNIIAAEGIRRVGEAESVKIYVGGLPQKPEPPLNYQIVYSLEGALDYYTTPSWVLREGRPERVDALSELEDVRFPAPVGTLEAFHTGGGISTMPWAYAGKVRTMEYKTLRYPGHVAIMRPVRELGLLSLDPVTVRGVEIVPRDAFIAAVSPRLTRRNGRDLVAL
;
A
#
# COMPACT_ATOMS: atom_id res chain seq x y z
N MET A 1 -26.03 -2.53 0.37
CA MET A 1 -24.82 -3.35 0.65
C MET A 1 -24.32 -3.09 2.07
N ARG A 2 -23.86 -4.15 2.76
CA ARG A 2 -23.22 -4.06 4.08
C ARG A 2 -21.73 -4.31 3.92
N MET A 3 -20.93 -3.28 4.21
CA MET A 3 -19.49 -3.26 3.98
C MET A 3 -18.74 -3.47 5.28
N LEU A 4 -17.74 -4.36 5.28
CA LEU A 4 -16.78 -4.52 6.37
C LEU A 4 -15.45 -3.86 5.95
N VAL A 5 -14.95 -2.94 6.75
CA VAL A 5 -13.63 -2.33 6.57
C VAL A 5 -12.74 -2.78 7.72
N LEU A 6 -11.62 -3.40 7.41
CA LEU A 6 -10.61 -3.85 8.38
C LEU A 6 -9.47 -2.85 8.46
N GLY A 7 -9.18 -2.36 9.67
CA GLY A 7 -8.19 -1.32 9.94
C GLY A 7 -8.82 0.08 9.99
N ALA A 8 -8.79 0.72 11.16
CA ALA A 8 -9.29 2.08 11.41
C ALA A 8 -8.19 3.15 11.32
N GLY A 9 -7.08 2.84 10.66
CA GLY A 9 -6.03 3.81 10.31
C GLY A 9 -6.53 4.85 9.30
N LEU A 10 -5.62 5.69 8.79
CA LEU A 10 -5.97 6.76 7.85
C LEU A 10 -6.69 6.22 6.60
N GLN A 11 -6.17 5.17 5.96
CA GLN A 11 -6.71 4.63 4.71
C GLN A 11 -8.05 3.93 4.90
N GLY A 12 -8.16 3.04 5.90
CA GLY A 12 -9.45 2.37 6.17
C GLY A 12 -10.53 3.33 6.64
N SER A 13 -10.16 4.36 7.40
CA SER A 13 -11.10 5.41 7.79
C SER A 13 -11.54 6.28 6.59
N ALA A 14 -10.64 6.56 5.64
CA ALA A 14 -10.98 7.27 4.41
C ALA A 14 -11.92 6.44 3.54
N CYS A 15 -11.64 5.13 3.38
CA CYS A 15 -12.52 4.19 2.70
C CYS A 15 -13.91 4.14 3.36
N ALA A 16 -13.98 4.00 4.68
CA ALA A 16 -15.25 4.03 5.40
C ALA A 16 -16.01 5.35 5.20
N TYR A 17 -15.29 6.49 5.19
CA TYR A 17 -15.87 7.80 4.91
C TYR A 17 -16.48 7.88 3.50
N ASP A 18 -15.76 7.41 2.46
CA ASP A 18 -16.27 7.41 1.08
C ASP A 18 -17.48 6.47 0.93
N LEU A 19 -17.41 5.26 1.47
CA LEU A 19 -18.51 4.29 1.45
C LEU A 19 -19.80 4.86 2.07
N LEU A 20 -19.68 5.68 3.10
CA LEU A 20 -20.83 6.36 3.72
C LEU A 20 -21.46 7.45 2.81
N GLN A 21 -20.80 7.87 1.72
CA GLN A 21 -21.40 8.78 0.73
C GLN A 21 -22.26 8.04 -0.29
N ARG A 22 -22.13 6.70 -0.39
CA ARG A 22 -22.80 5.89 -1.40
C ARG A 22 -24.22 5.53 -0.92
N PRO A 23 -25.26 5.82 -1.71
CA PRO A 23 -26.63 5.50 -1.32
C PRO A 23 -26.90 3.99 -1.23
N GLU A 24 -26.20 3.19 -2.05
CA GLU A 24 -26.31 1.72 -2.09
C GLU A 24 -25.67 1.02 -0.89
N VAL A 25 -24.91 1.75 -0.07
CA VAL A 25 -24.29 1.21 1.14
C VAL A 25 -25.20 1.45 2.35
N GLU A 26 -25.80 0.40 2.87
CA GLU A 26 -26.69 0.44 4.04
C GLU A 26 -25.94 0.59 5.35
N ARG A 27 -24.78 -0.08 5.45
CA ARG A 27 -23.97 -0.12 6.67
C ARG A 27 -22.51 -0.27 6.34
N VAL A 28 -21.68 0.43 7.09
CA VAL A 28 -20.24 0.27 7.13
C VAL A 28 -19.84 -0.16 8.53
N THR A 29 -19.26 -1.36 8.67
CA THR A 29 -18.63 -1.83 9.91
C THR A 29 -17.14 -1.59 9.78
N LEU A 30 -16.58 -0.71 10.62
CA LEU A 30 -15.15 -0.43 10.68
C LEU A 30 -14.55 -1.17 11.88
N ALA A 31 -13.68 -2.12 11.62
CA ALA A 31 -13.13 -3.01 12.64
C ALA A 31 -11.62 -2.80 12.83
N ASP A 32 -11.20 -2.68 14.09
CA ASP A 32 -9.80 -2.46 14.49
C ASP A 32 -9.54 -3.01 15.89
N LEU A 33 -8.27 -3.16 16.28
CA LEU A 33 -7.88 -3.42 17.67
C LEU A 33 -8.32 -2.27 18.60
N HIS A 34 -8.29 -1.03 18.08
CA HIS A 34 -8.60 0.20 18.79
C HIS A 34 -9.68 1.03 18.06
N PRO A 35 -10.93 0.54 17.99
CA PRO A 35 -12.01 1.16 17.21
C PRO A 35 -12.45 2.55 17.71
N ASP A 36 -11.99 2.95 18.86
CA ASP A 36 -12.18 4.27 19.49
C ASP A 36 -11.22 5.35 18.95
N ARG A 37 -10.11 4.95 18.32
CA ARG A 37 -9.05 5.85 17.82
C ARG A 37 -9.29 6.32 16.40
N LEU A 38 -10.50 6.81 16.09
CA LEU A 38 -10.83 7.26 14.75
C LEU A 38 -10.20 8.63 14.43
N PRO A 39 -9.73 8.83 13.18
CA PRO A 39 -9.34 10.15 12.70
C PRO A 39 -10.46 11.17 12.82
N ALA A 40 -10.08 12.44 13.04
CA ALA A 40 -11.05 13.53 13.30
C ALA A 40 -12.09 13.70 12.20
N PHE A 41 -11.71 13.52 10.93
CA PHE A 41 -12.64 13.65 9.80
C PHE A 41 -13.75 12.59 9.82
N LEU A 42 -13.45 11.34 10.18
CA LEU A 42 -14.46 10.29 10.27
C LEU A 42 -15.29 10.42 11.55
N ARG A 43 -14.65 10.76 12.68
CA ARG A 43 -15.34 10.99 13.96
C ARG A 43 -16.40 12.09 13.88
N LYS A 44 -16.14 13.14 13.08
CA LYS A 44 -17.08 14.24 12.83
C LYS A 44 -18.26 13.84 11.93
N LYS A 45 -18.14 12.76 11.18
CA LYS A 45 -19.17 12.32 10.18
C LYS A 45 -20.43 11.76 10.83
N LYS A 46 -20.68 11.79 12.05
CA LYS A 46 -21.87 11.26 12.76
C LYS A 46 -22.88 10.59 11.81
N SER A 47 -22.76 9.29 11.58
CA SER A 47 -23.66 8.54 10.69
C SER A 47 -24.19 7.32 11.42
N ARG A 48 -25.52 7.11 11.38
CA ARG A 48 -26.16 5.90 11.91
C ARG A 48 -25.76 4.64 11.13
N ARG A 49 -25.22 4.80 9.93
CA ARG A 49 -24.75 3.70 9.08
C ARG A 49 -23.33 3.24 9.43
N LEU A 50 -22.57 4.02 10.22
CA LEU A 50 -21.24 3.64 10.68
C LEU A 50 -21.33 2.90 12.01
N VAL A 51 -20.80 1.68 12.03
CA VAL A 51 -20.65 0.87 13.25
C VAL A 51 -19.16 0.57 13.42
N THR A 52 -18.64 0.75 14.63
CA THR A 52 -17.28 0.34 14.96
C THR A 52 -17.28 -0.99 15.70
N ALA A 53 -16.26 -1.81 15.46
CA ALA A 53 -16.11 -3.12 16.11
C ALA A 53 -14.67 -3.34 16.55
N ARG A 54 -14.48 -3.85 17.77
CA ARG A 54 -13.15 -4.29 18.22
C ARG A 54 -12.86 -5.66 17.62
N LEU A 55 -11.75 -5.79 16.91
CA LEU A 55 -11.33 -7.00 16.25
C LEU A 55 -9.80 -7.15 16.29
N ASP A 56 -9.35 -8.32 16.73
CA ASP A 56 -8.02 -8.82 16.43
C ASP A 56 -8.11 -9.70 15.17
N ALA A 57 -7.68 -9.16 14.02
CA ALA A 57 -7.75 -9.85 12.74
C ALA A 57 -6.85 -11.09 12.64
N SER A 58 -5.89 -11.26 13.55
CA SER A 58 -5.09 -12.49 13.66
C SER A 58 -5.92 -13.69 14.15
N LYS A 59 -7.04 -13.42 14.79
CA LYS A 59 -7.98 -14.44 15.30
C LYS A 59 -9.00 -14.82 14.22
N ALA A 60 -8.68 -15.78 13.38
CA ALA A 60 -9.50 -16.20 12.24
C ALA A 60 -10.97 -16.50 12.60
N GLY A 61 -11.23 -17.08 13.80
CA GLY A 61 -12.59 -17.35 14.28
C GLY A 61 -13.40 -16.06 14.52
N ALA A 62 -12.79 -15.05 15.15
CA ALA A 62 -13.41 -13.76 15.41
C ALA A 62 -13.68 -13.01 14.10
N LEU A 63 -12.70 -13.00 13.18
CA LEU A 63 -12.83 -12.40 11.86
C LEU A 63 -13.95 -13.07 11.06
N ARG A 64 -14.01 -14.40 11.03
CA ARG A 64 -15.10 -15.14 10.36
C ARG A 64 -16.48 -14.82 10.94
N LYS A 65 -16.58 -14.70 12.28
CA LYS A 65 -17.83 -14.31 12.94
C LYS A 65 -18.26 -12.91 12.51
N LEU A 66 -17.32 -11.98 12.43
CA LEU A 66 -17.62 -10.61 12.02
C LEU A 66 -17.97 -10.49 10.54
N MET A 67 -17.37 -11.30 9.67
CA MET A 67 -17.69 -11.34 8.24
C MET A 67 -19.15 -11.74 7.96
N ARG A 68 -19.76 -12.52 8.85
CA ARG A 68 -21.17 -12.95 8.66
C ARG A 68 -22.10 -11.74 8.58
N GLY A 69 -22.94 -11.75 7.55
CA GLY A 69 -23.92 -10.68 7.36
C GLY A 69 -23.36 -9.43 6.70
N HIS A 70 -22.14 -9.48 6.12
CA HIS A 70 -21.62 -8.48 5.21
C HIS A 70 -21.59 -9.04 3.77
N ASP A 71 -21.59 -8.15 2.80
CA ASP A 71 -21.55 -8.50 1.38
C ASP A 71 -20.12 -8.42 0.84
N ALA A 72 -19.31 -7.51 1.37
CA ALA A 72 -17.92 -7.34 0.97
C ALA A 72 -17.03 -6.88 2.13
N VAL A 73 -15.74 -7.20 2.01
CA VAL A 73 -14.70 -6.74 2.92
C VAL A 73 -13.65 -5.93 2.16
N MET A 74 -13.32 -4.75 2.69
CA MET A 74 -12.16 -3.96 2.32
C MET A 74 -11.09 -4.14 3.40
N ASN A 75 -9.95 -4.70 3.02
CA ASN A 75 -8.82 -4.89 3.93
C ASN A 75 -7.82 -3.75 3.82
N ALA A 76 -7.76 -2.91 4.85
CA ALA A 76 -6.80 -1.82 5.00
C ALA A 76 -5.79 -2.08 6.14
N LEU A 77 -5.62 -3.34 6.52
CA LEU A 77 -4.58 -3.82 7.43
C LEU A 77 -3.23 -3.93 6.70
N PRO A 78 -2.11 -4.14 7.40
CA PRO A 78 -0.83 -4.45 6.77
C PRO A 78 -0.91 -5.61 5.78
N TYR A 79 -0.10 -5.56 4.72
CA TYR A 79 -0.19 -6.45 3.55
C TYR A 79 -0.13 -7.95 3.87
N TYR A 80 0.54 -8.35 4.96
CA TYR A 80 0.62 -9.75 5.36
C TYR A 80 -0.73 -10.34 5.81
N PHE A 81 -1.74 -9.49 6.07
CA PHE A 81 -3.13 -9.93 6.27
C PHE A 81 -3.91 -10.15 4.97
N ASN A 82 -3.43 -9.68 3.81
CA ASN A 82 -4.23 -9.70 2.58
C ASN A 82 -4.63 -11.12 2.17
N TYR A 83 -3.67 -12.06 2.15
CA TYR A 83 -3.99 -13.44 1.78
C TYR A 83 -4.91 -14.16 2.78
N PRO A 84 -4.65 -14.18 4.11
CA PRO A 84 -5.54 -14.82 5.06
C PRO A 84 -6.94 -14.20 5.08
N VAL A 85 -7.06 -12.88 4.96
CA VAL A 85 -8.38 -12.20 4.86
C VAL A 85 -9.10 -12.59 3.59
N ALA A 86 -8.46 -12.54 2.41
CA ALA A 86 -9.04 -12.92 1.14
C ALA A 86 -9.49 -14.39 1.13
N LYS A 87 -8.67 -15.30 1.66
CA LYS A 87 -9.03 -16.73 1.80
C LYS A 87 -10.27 -16.91 2.67
N LEU A 88 -10.34 -16.19 3.77
CA LEU A 88 -11.46 -16.26 4.69
C LEU A 88 -12.72 -15.64 4.08
N ALA A 89 -12.61 -14.51 3.38
CA ALA A 89 -13.70 -13.86 2.66
C ALA A 89 -14.30 -14.82 1.61
N VAL A 90 -13.46 -15.40 0.75
CA VAL A 90 -13.91 -16.38 -0.27
C VAL A 90 -14.65 -17.55 0.38
N THR A 91 -14.11 -18.15 1.46
CA THR A 91 -14.77 -19.27 2.13
C THR A 91 -16.03 -18.88 2.89
N SER A 92 -16.24 -17.58 3.12
CA SER A 92 -17.44 -17.04 3.77
C SER A 92 -18.44 -16.43 2.76
N GLY A 93 -18.15 -16.52 1.45
CA GLY A 93 -19.01 -16.00 0.40
C GLY A 93 -19.04 -14.48 0.28
N LEU A 94 -17.93 -13.78 0.65
CA LEU A 94 -17.82 -12.33 0.58
C LEU A 94 -16.89 -11.91 -0.56
N HIS A 95 -17.24 -10.81 -1.24
CA HIS A 95 -16.28 -10.08 -2.07
C HIS A 95 -15.17 -9.49 -1.21
N CYS A 96 -13.96 -9.41 -1.74
CA CYS A 96 -12.80 -8.89 -1.00
C CYS A 96 -11.99 -7.94 -1.88
N ALA A 97 -11.60 -6.80 -1.33
CA ALA A 97 -10.59 -5.90 -1.89
C ALA A 97 -9.55 -5.59 -0.82
N ASP A 98 -8.32 -5.26 -1.25
CA ASP A 98 -7.25 -4.80 -0.37
C ASP A 98 -6.39 -3.73 -1.04
N LEU A 99 -5.54 -3.06 -0.25
CA LEU A 99 -4.68 -1.97 -0.72
C LEU A 99 -3.34 -2.45 -1.31
N GLY A 100 -3.11 -3.76 -1.34
CA GLY A 100 -1.88 -4.34 -1.89
C GLY A 100 -0.67 -4.17 -1.00
N GLY A 101 0.48 -3.95 -1.65
CA GLY A 101 1.75 -3.65 -1.01
C GLY A 101 2.80 -4.76 -1.10
N ASN A 102 2.46 -5.98 -1.54
CA ASN A 102 3.43 -7.06 -1.70
C ASN A 102 3.06 -7.99 -2.85
N THR A 103 3.86 -7.98 -3.90
CA THR A 103 3.61 -8.75 -5.14
C THR A 103 3.52 -10.27 -4.89
N GLN A 104 4.31 -10.83 -3.98
CA GLN A 104 4.27 -12.27 -3.68
C GLN A 104 2.94 -12.66 -3.02
N ILE A 105 2.41 -11.80 -2.14
CA ILE A 105 1.09 -12.01 -1.53
C ILE A 105 0.00 -11.97 -2.60
N VAL A 106 0.07 -11.03 -3.55
CA VAL A 106 -0.91 -10.95 -4.67
C VAL A 106 -0.83 -12.20 -5.54
N GLN A 107 0.36 -12.70 -5.86
CA GLN A 107 0.52 -13.97 -6.59
C GLN A 107 -0.10 -15.14 -5.79
N LYS A 108 0.04 -15.14 -4.47
CA LYS A 108 -0.62 -16.12 -3.60
C LYS A 108 -2.16 -15.97 -3.61
N GLN A 109 -2.68 -14.74 -3.63
CA GLN A 109 -4.14 -14.50 -3.74
C GLN A 109 -4.70 -15.02 -5.06
N LYS A 110 -3.96 -14.99 -6.17
CA LYS A 110 -4.37 -15.60 -7.45
C LYS A 110 -4.74 -17.09 -7.33
N THR A 111 -4.14 -17.81 -6.39
CA THR A 111 -4.47 -19.24 -6.15
C THR A 111 -5.91 -19.44 -5.68
N LEU A 112 -6.57 -18.38 -5.16
CA LEU A 112 -7.95 -18.43 -4.71
C LEU A 112 -8.97 -18.39 -5.86
N HIS A 113 -8.54 -18.18 -7.12
CA HIS A 113 -9.39 -17.93 -8.27
C HIS A 113 -10.51 -18.99 -8.44
N LYS A 114 -10.14 -20.29 -8.43
CA LYS A 114 -11.11 -21.37 -8.59
C LYS A 114 -12.17 -21.38 -7.48
N ALA A 115 -11.73 -21.15 -6.23
CA ALA A 115 -12.62 -21.09 -5.07
C ALA A 115 -13.54 -19.87 -5.12
N ALA A 116 -13.01 -18.70 -5.47
CA ALA A 116 -13.78 -17.46 -5.64
C ALA A 116 -14.87 -17.62 -6.73
N ARG A 117 -14.52 -18.19 -7.88
CA ARG A 117 -15.50 -18.49 -8.95
C ARG A 117 -16.62 -19.42 -8.47
N LYS A 118 -16.27 -20.48 -7.72
CA LYS A 118 -17.27 -21.41 -7.18
C LYS A 118 -18.24 -20.72 -6.20
N GLN A 119 -17.73 -19.76 -5.43
CA GLN A 119 -18.52 -18.98 -4.47
C GLN A 119 -19.20 -17.75 -5.11
N GLN A 120 -18.96 -17.50 -6.39
CA GLN A 120 -19.46 -16.31 -7.12
C GLN A 120 -19.06 -14.99 -6.48
N VAL A 121 -17.84 -14.93 -5.92
CA VAL A 121 -17.27 -13.73 -5.31
C VAL A 121 -16.00 -13.28 -6.04
N SER A 122 -15.67 -12.00 -5.90
CA SER A 122 -14.47 -11.39 -6.46
C SER A 122 -13.42 -11.15 -5.38
N VAL A 123 -12.15 -11.38 -5.72
CA VAL A 123 -11.00 -10.92 -4.94
C VAL A 123 -10.24 -9.93 -5.81
N ILE A 124 -10.16 -8.67 -5.37
CA ILE A 124 -9.52 -7.56 -6.09
C ILE A 124 -8.38 -7.03 -5.21
N PRO A 125 -7.15 -7.54 -5.39
CA PRO A 125 -5.99 -7.00 -4.68
C PRO A 125 -5.54 -5.69 -5.30
N ASP A 126 -4.62 -4.99 -4.60
CA ASP A 126 -3.93 -3.81 -5.13
C ASP A 126 -4.88 -2.63 -5.48
N CYS A 127 -5.84 -2.34 -4.64
CA CYS A 127 -6.74 -1.19 -4.82
C CYS A 127 -6.21 0.11 -4.17
N GLY A 128 -4.89 0.25 -4.08
CA GLY A 128 -4.22 1.44 -3.56
C GLY A 128 -3.90 2.49 -4.62
N LEU A 129 -2.96 3.38 -4.31
CA LEU A 129 -2.40 4.34 -5.25
C LEU A 129 -1.38 3.66 -6.17
N ALA A 130 -0.34 3.06 -5.57
CA ALA A 130 0.72 2.29 -6.20
C ALA A 130 1.13 1.13 -5.25
N PRO A 131 0.68 -0.09 -5.52
CA PRO A 131 -0.09 -0.54 -6.68
C PRO A 131 -1.59 -0.15 -6.59
N GLY A 132 -2.23 0.01 -7.76
CA GLY A 132 -3.66 0.28 -7.88
C GLY A 132 -3.98 1.31 -8.96
N MET A 133 -4.22 2.55 -8.59
CA MET A 133 -4.62 3.63 -9.52
C MET A 133 -3.62 3.78 -10.66
N VAL A 134 -2.32 3.78 -10.38
CA VAL A 134 -1.28 3.94 -11.41
C VAL A 134 -1.25 2.79 -12.41
N ASN A 135 -1.59 1.57 -11.97
CA ASN A 135 -1.66 0.40 -12.83
C ASN A 135 -2.80 0.53 -13.84
N ILE A 136 -3.95 1.06 -13.40
CA ILE A 136 -5.11 1.30 -14.28
C ILE A 136 -4.79 2.41 -15.28
N ILE A 137 -4.17 3.51 -14.82
CA ILE A 137 -3.76 4.63 -15.70
C ILE A 137 -2.73 4.15 -16.73
N ALA A 138 -1.73 3.38 -16.31
CA ALA A 138 -0.72 2.82 -17.21
C ALA A 138 -1.34 1.86 -18.24
N ALA A 139 -2.24 0.96 -17.80
CA ALA A 139 -2.95 0.06 -18.70
C ALA A 139 -3.79 0.81 -19.73
N GLU A 140 -4.49 1.87 -19.33
CA GLU A 140 -5.24 2.73 -20.25
C GLU A 140 -4.31 3.51 -21.20
N GLY A 141 -3.17 4.00 -20.71
CA GLY A 141 -2.15 4.62 -21.54
C GLY A 141 -1.64 3.67 -22.63
N ILE A 142 -1.28 2.44 -22.26
CA ILE A 142 -0.85 1.38 -23.20
C ILE A 142 -1.94 1.12 -24.24
N ARG A 143 -3.21 1.00 -23.80
CA ARG A 143 -4.34 0.76 -24.70
C ARG A 143 -4.52 1.89 -25.73
N ARG A 144 -4.31 3.15 -25.33
CA ARG A 144 -4.43 4.32 -26.23
C ARG A 144 -3.27 4.44 -27.19
N VAL A 145 -2.05 4.13 -26.76
CA VAL A 145 -0.85 4.18 -27.60
C VAL A 145 -0.85 3.03 -28.60
N GLY A 146 -1.44 1.87 -28.26
CA GLY A 146 -1.46 0.66 -29.05
C GLY A 146 -0.19 -0.17 -28.85
N GLU A 147 0.87 0.11 -29.59
CA GLU A 147 2.18 -0.58 -29.46
C GLU A 147 3.11 0.24 -28.57
N ALA A 148 3.12 -0.06 -27.27
CA ALA A 148 4.01 0.59 -26.32
C ALA A 148 5.32 -0.20 -26.19
N GLU A 149 6.44 0.39 -26.56
CA GLU A 149 7.77 -0.19 -26.36
C GLU A 149 8.22 -0.06 -24.91
N SER A 150 7.97 1.09 -24.29
CA SER A 150 8.42 1.42 -22.92
C SER A 150 7.31 2.06 -22.09
N VAL A 151 7.21 1.63 -20.85
CA VAL A 151 6.28 2.19 -19.86
C VAL A 151 7.04 2.54 -18.59
N LYS A 152 7.10 3.82 -18.26
CA LYS A 152 7.72 4.33 -17.04
C LYS A 152 6.65 4.95 -16.15
N ILE A 153 6.59 4.51 -14.90
CA ILE A 153 5.62 4.97 -13.91
C ILE A 153 6.37 5.58 -12.73
N TYR A 154 6.11 6.84 -12.45
CA TYR A 154 6.73 7.58 -11.36
C TYR A 154 5.66 8.03 -10.36
N VAL A 155 5.81 7.70 -9.08
CA VAL A 155 4.82 8.09 -8.06
C VAL A 155 5.51 8.52 -6.77
N GLY A 156 5.08 9.64 -6.21
CA GLY A 156 5.53 10.08 -4.91
C GLY A 156 4.43 10.70 -4.07
N GLY A 157 4.27 10.23 -2.83
CA GLY A 157 3.60 10.98 -1.77
C GLY A 157 4.65 11.90 -1.11
N LEU A 158 4.45 13.20 -1.20
CA LEU A 158 5.45 14.21 -0.87
C LEU A 158 4.86 15.26 0.07
N PRO A 159 5.63 15.78 1.04
CA PRO A 159 5.20 16.97 1.77
C PRO A 159 5.15 18.19 0.84
N GLN A 160 4.11 19.03 0.98
CA GLN A 160 4.05 20.31 0.25
C GLN A 160 5.14 21.28 0.72
N LYS A 161 5.63 21.11 1.95
CA LYS A 161 6.75 21.87 2.51
C LYS A 161 7.81 20.87 2.98
N PRO A 162 8.80 20.53 2.12
CA PRO A 162 9.87 19.63 2.49
C PRO A 162 10.75 20.27 3.55
N GLU A 163 11.21 19.47 4.51
CA GLU A 163 12.15 19.88 5.56
C GLU A 163 13.24 18.84 5.75
N PRO A 164 14.52 19.28 5.84
CA PRO A 164 15.62 18.37 6.07
C PRO A 164 15.49 17.63 7.42
N PRO A 165 16.18 16.48 7.60
CA PRO A 165 17.19 15.96 6.66
C PRO A 165 16.60 15.16 5.47
N LEU A 166 15.42 14.53 5.60
CA LEU A 166 14.87 13.62 4.60
C LEU A 166 13.95 14.31 3.56
N ASN A 167 13.58 15.57 3.78
CA ASN A 167 12.55 16.24 2.98
C ASN A 167 11.27 15.39 2.83
N TYR A 168 10.93 14.63 3.87
CA TYR A 168 9.85 13.66 3.90
C TYR A 168 8.99 13.82 5.16
N GLN A 169 7.71 13.55 5.04
CA GLN A 169 6.79 13.34 6.17
C GLN A 169 6.05 12.01 6.01
N ILE A 170 5.60 11.46 7.12
CA ILE A 170 4.79 10.24 7.10
C ILE A 170 3.41 10.59 6.55
N VAL A 171 3.11 10.07 5.34
CA VAL A 171 1.82 10.25 4.64
C VAL A 171 0.96 8.97 4.68
N TYR A 172 1.59 7.83 5.03
CA TYR A 172 0.96 6.52 5.24
C TYR A 172 1.82 5.71 6.20
N SER A 173 1.65 4.39 6.30
CA SER A 173 2.46 3.52 7.17
C SER A 173 3.96 3.67 6.89
N LEU A 174 4.74 4.12 7.90
CA LEU A 174 6.19 4.19 7.77
C LEU A 174 6.79 2.79 7.62
N GLU A 175 6.28 1.79 8.35
CA GLU A 175 6.68 0.39 8.21
C GLU A 175 6.54 -0.08 6.75
N GLY A 176 5.39 0.16 6.12
CA GLY A 176 5.17 -0.16 4.71
C GLY A 176 6.12 0.59 3.77
N ALA A 177 6.43 1.86 4.05
CA ALA A 177 7.40 2.62 3.25
C ALA A 177 8.81 2.03 3.34
N LEU A 178 9.24 1.56 4.52
CA LEU A 178 10.54 0.94 4.73
C LEU A 178 10.64 -0.46 4.10
N ASP A 179 9.53 -1.22 4.09
CA ASP A 179 9.47 -2.49 3.35
C ASP A 179 9.77 -2.30 1.87
N TYR A 180 9.27 -1.22 1.26
CA TYR A 180 9.56 -0.92 -0.14
C TYR A 180 11.03 -0.59 -0.40
N TYR A 181 11.78 -0.10 0.59
CA TYR A 181 13.21 0.19 0.48
C TYR A 181 14.09 -1.04 0.68
N THR A 182 13.55 -2.14 1.19
CA THR A 182 14.25 -3.41 1.42
C THR A 182 13.79 -4.53 0.51
N THR A 183 12.68 -4.37 -0.20
CA THR A 183 12.13 -5.38 -1.12
C THR A 183 12.48 -5.02 -2.56
N PRO A 184 13.08 -5.94 -3.34
CA PRO A 184 13.36 -5.73 -4.76
C PRO A 184 12.08 -5.40 -5.55
N SER A 185 12.21 -4.50 -6.53
CA SER A 185 11.17 -4.18 -7.49
C SER A 185 11.10 -5.23 -8.60
N TRP A 186 9.89 -5.54 -9.07
CA TRP A 186 9.70 -6.27 -10.30
C TRP A 186 9.53 -5.28 -11.46
N VAL A 187 10.26 -5.52 -12.55
CA VAL A 187 10.24 -4.71 -13.78
C VAL A 187 10.10 -5.62 -15.00
N LEU A 188 9.88 -5.04 -16.17
CA LEU A 188 10.15 -5.72 -17.45
C LEU A 188 11.44 -5.19 -18.05
N ARG A 189 12.34 -6.09 -18.41
CA ARG A 189 13.50 -5.83 -19.23
C ARG A 189 13.46 -6.81 -20.41
N GLU A 190 13.61 -6.31 -21.63
CA GLU A 190 13.53 -7.11 -22.87
C GLU A 190 12.30 -8.04 -22.90
N GLY A 191 11.14 -7.51 -22.43
CA GLY A 191 9.87 -8.23 -22.39
C GLY A 191 9.76 -9.33 -21.33
N ARG A 192 10.71 -9.44 -20.40
CA ARG A 192 10.74 -10.48 -19.35
C ARG A 192 10.69 -9.86 -17.96
N PRO A 193 9.92 -10.44 -17.02
CA PRO A 193 9.95 -10.03 -15.63
C PRO A 193 11.33 -10.26 -15.01
N GLU A 194 11.88 -9.21 -14.42
CA GLU A 194 13.19 -9.18 -13.78
C GLU A 194 13.11 -8.47 -12.43
N ARG A 195 14.01 -8.80 -11.52
CA ARG A 195 14.15 -8.11 -10.23
C ARG A 195 15.29 -7.10 -10.30
N VAL A 196 14.99 -5.89 -9.83
CA VAL A 196 16.00 -4.85 -9.60
C VAL A 196 16.02 -4.48 -8.13
N ASP A 197 17.19 -4.10 -7.62
CA ASP A 197 17.33 -3.74 -6.20
C ASP A 197 16.53 -2.48 -5.87
N ALA A 198 16.02 -2.42 -4.64
CA ALA A 198 15.42 -1.20 -4.13
C ALA A 198 16.48 -0.10 -3.92
N LEU A 199 16.07 1.16 -3.99
CA LEU A 199 16.95 2.33 -3.90
C LEU A 199 18.02 2.38 -5.02
N SER A 200 17.81 1.66 -6.14
CA SER A 200 18.73 1.61 -7.29
C SER A 200 18.23 2.44 -8.47
N GLU A 201 19.06 2.54 -9.50
CA GLU A 201 18.80 3.24 -10.76
C GLU A 201 18.21 4.65 -10.56
N LEU A 202 18.89 5.44 -9.70
CA LEU A 202 18.52 6.81 -9.39
C LEU A 202 18.57 7.68 -10.65
N GLU A 203 17.51 8.46 -10.88
CA GLU A 203 17.43 9.47 -11.93
C GLU A 203 16.65 10.69 -11.47
N ASP A 204 16.89 11.84 -12.11
CA ASP A 204 16.14 13.06 -11.86
C ASP A 204 14.91 13.16 -12.77
N VAL A 205 13.78 13.52 -12.20
CA VAL A 205 12.52 13.77 -12.93
C VAL A 205 12.04 15.18 -12.65
N ARG A 206 11.78 15.95 -13.71
CA ARG A 206 11.32 17.31 -13.58
C ARG A 206 9.80 17.40 -13.64
N PHE A 207 9.22 18.03 -12.63
CA PHE A 207 7.82 18.38 -12.57
C PHE A 207 7.64 19.91 -12.69
N PRO A 208 6.45 20.38 -13.11
CA PRO A 208 6.13 21.80 -13.04
C PRO A 208 6.20 22.36 -11.61
N ALA A 209 6.36 23.68 -11.49
CA ALA A 209 6.20 24.35 -10.21
C ALA A 209 4.80 24.05 -9.63
N PRO A 210 4.65 23.89 -8.31
CA PRO A 210 5.67 24.12 -7.26
C PRO A 210 6.51 22.89 -6.91
N VAL A 211 6.38 21.76 -7.59
CA VAL A 211 7.06 20.49 -7.23
C VAL A 211 8.55 20.54 -7.57
N GLY A 212 8.90 20.93 -8.80
CA GLY A 212 10.29 21.03 -9.25
C GLY A 212 10.93 19.68 -9.56
N THR A 213 12.25 19.60 -9.39
CA THR A 213 13.00 18.35 -9.64
C THR A 213 12.86 17.40 -8.45
N LEU A 214 12.58 16.15 -8.77
CA LEU A 214 12.50 15.02 -7.83
C LEU A 214 13.50 13.96 -8.23
N GLU A 215 14.00 13.18 -7.27
CA GLU A 215 14.72 11.95 -7.53
C GLU A 215 13.76 10.76 -7.61
N ALA A 216 13.99 9.88 -8.59
CA ALA A 216 13.24 8.68 -8.85
C ALA A 216 14.12 7.45 -8.72
N PHE A 217 13.67 6.43 -8.03
CA PHE A 217 14.41 5.20 -7.76
C PHE A 217 13.47 4.01 -7.56
N HIS A 218 14.00 2.81 -7.80
CA HIS A 218 13.21 1.59 -7.63
C HIS A 218 12.83 1.33 -6.18
N THR A 219 11.59 0.87 -5.99
CA THR A 219 11.07 0.36 -4.71
C THR A 219 10.18 -0.85 -4.96
N GLY A 220 10.02 -1.73 -3.97
CA GLY A 220 9.14 -2.87 -4.08
C GLY A 220 7.67 -2.50 -4.35
N GLY A 221 6.94 -3.39 -4.97
CA GLY A 221 5.47 -3.40 -5.00
C GLY A 221 4.76 -2.57 -6.08
N GLY A 222 5.32 -1.47 -6.54
CA GLY A 222 4.62 -0.41 -7.30
C GLY A 222 3.77 -0.81 -8.50
N ILE A 223 4.27 -1.68 -9.40
CA ILE A 223 3.48 -2.19 -10.54
C ILE A 223 2.95 -3.60 -10.35
N SER A 224 3.18 -4.19 -9.19
CA SER A 224 2.63 -5.47 -8.78
C SER A 224 2.72 -6.55 -9.86
N THR A 225 1.59 -7.01 -10.41
CA THR A 225 1.54 -8.11 -11.37
C THR A 225 1.63 -7.69 -12.83
N MET A 226 1.77 -6.40 -13.14
CA MET A 226 1.88 -5.91 -14.52
C MET A 226 3.03 -6.54 -15.31
N PRO A 227 4.25 -6.76 -14.75
CA PRO A 227 5.32 -7.38 -15.49
C PRO A 227 4.93 -8.71 -16.13
N TRP A 228 4.14 -9.53 -15.44
CA TRP A 228 3.65 -10.80 -16.02
C TRP A 228 2.49 -10.63 -17.00
N ALA A 229 1.64 -9.62 -16.79
CA ALA A 229 0.50 -9.36 -17.68
C ALA A 229 0.94 -8.80 -19.03
N TYR A 230 2.05 -8.08 -19.06
CA TYR A 230 2.60 -7.42 -20.25
C TYR A 230 3.89 -8.06 -20.78
N ALA A 231 4.32 -9.20 -20.21
CA ALA A 231 5.45 -9.98 -20.74
C ALA A 231 5.25 -10.32 -22.22
N GLY A 232 6.28 -10.07 -23.04
CA GLY A 232 6.23 -10.26 -24.49
C GLY A 232 5.38 -9.24 -25.27
N LYS A 233 4.71 -8.28 -24.59
CA LYS A 233 3.90 -7.23 -25.23
C LYS A 233 4.53 -5.85 -25.11
N VAL A 234 5.25 -5.59 -24.04
CA VAL A 234 5.99 -4.37 -23.76
C VAL A 234 7.44 -4.77 -23.52
N ARG A 235 8.38 -4.07 -24.14
CA ARG A 235 9.81 -4.37 -23.99
C ARG A 235 10.34 -3.98 -22.62
N THR A 236 9.99 -2.77 -22.17
CA THR A 236 10.45 -2.22 -20.88
C THR A 236 9.29 -1.67 -20.08
N MET A 237 9.17 -2.07 -18.81
CA MET A 237 8.19 -1.50 -17.89
C MET A 237 8.80 -1.38 -16.51
N GLU A 238 8.72 -0.21 -15.93
CA GLU A 238 9.27 0.05 -14.61
C GLU A 238 8.42 1.00 -13.78
N TYR A 239 8.59 0.91 -12.48
CA TYR A 239 8.03 1.83 -11.49
C TYR A 239 9.16 2.38 -10.63
N LYS A 240 9.17 3.68 -10.43
CA LYS A 240 10.06 4.35 -9.49
C LYS A 240 9.31 5.24 -8.53
N THR A 241 9.69 5.20 -7.28
CA THR A 241 9.20 6.11 -6.24
C THR A 241 9.89 7.45 -6.38
N LEU A 242 9.08 8.52 -6.29
CA LEU A 242 9.57 9.89 -6.29
C LEU A 242 9.79 10.41 -4.87
N ARG A 243 10.92 11.09 -4.67
CA ARG A 243 11.24 11.84 -3.43
C ARG A 243 11.94 13.14 -3.79
N TYR A 244 11.99 14.08 -2.84
CA TYR A 244 12.85 15.25 -2.98
C TYR A 244 14.32 14.85 -3.00
N PRO A 245 15.20 15.61 -3.69
CA PRO A 245 16.63 15.30 -3.82
C PRO A 245 17.32 15.10 -2.48
N GLY A 246 18.22 14.12 -2.43
CA GLY A 246 19.00 13.75 -1.25
C GLY A 246 18.39 12.65 -0.38
N HIS A 247 17.18 12.20 -0.66
CA HIS A 247 16.52 11.15 0.13
C HIS A 247 17.26 9.81 0.02
N VAL A 248 17.63 9.39 -1.21
CA VAL A 248 18.35 8.13 -1.44
C VAL A 248 19.74 8.16 -0.83
N ALA A 249 20.40 9.30 -0.89
CA ALA A 249 21.75 9.48 -0.29
C ALA A 249 21.76 9.21 1.23
N ILE A 250 20.63 9.40 1.92
CA ILE A 250 20.47 9.09 3.34
C ILE A 250 19.94 7.67 3.53
N MET A 251 18.88 7.28 2.81
CA MET A 251 18.19 6.02 3.09
C MET A 251 18.96 4.78 2.63
N ARG A 252 19.80 4.89 1.60
CA ARG A 252 20.65 3.78 1.16
C ARG A 252 21.68 3.39 2.23
N PRO A 253 22.50 4.30 2.78
CA PRO A 253 23.36 3.98 3.93
C PRO A 253 22.60 3.43 5.15
N VAL A 254 21.46 3.99 5.49
CA VAL A 254 20.62 3.47 6.59
C VAL A 254 20.23 2.00 6.36
N ARG A 255 19.86 1.63 5.15
CA ARG A 255 19.58 0.24 4.77
C ARG A 255 20.83 -0.63 4.84
N GLU A 256 21.93 -0.18 4.22
CA GLU A 256 23.19 -0.95 4.12
C GLU A 256 23.86 -1.18 5.47
N LEU A 257 23.69 -0.26 6.41
CA LEU A 257 24.12 -0.43 7.80
C LEU A 257 23.20 -1.35 8.63
N GLY A 258 22.16 -1.94 8.02
CA GLY A 258 21.28 -2.90 8.68
C GLY A 258 20.19 -2.28 9.57
N LEU A 259 20.05 -0.95 9.61
CA LEU A 259 19.05 -0.28 10.46
C LEU A 259 17.59 -0.53 10.02
N LEU A 260 17.39 -1.09 8.81
CA LEU A 260 16.09 -1.51 8.31
C LEU A 260 15.87 -3.02 8.37
N SER A 261 16.78 -3.79 9.01
CA SER A 261 16.61 -5.24 9.19
C SER A 261 15.46 -5.57 10.13
N LEU A 262 14.81 -6.70 9.83
CA LEU A 262 13.83 -7.35 10.72
C LEU A 262 14.47 -8.43 11.60
N ASP A 263 15.73 -8.79 11.32
CA ASP A 263 16.46 -9.75 12.13
C ASP A 263 16.86 -9.11 13.46
N PRO A 264 16.51 -9.71 14.61
CA PRO A 264 16.84 -9.14 15.91
C PRO A 264 18.36 -9.07 16.14
N VAL A 265 18.79 -8.04 16.86
CA VAL A 265 20.16 -7.88 17.37
C VAL A 265 20.13 -7.76 18.89
N THR A 266 21.15 -8.32 19.56
CA THR A 266 21.23 -8.23 21.01
C THR A 266 21.95 -6.94 21.43
N VAL A 267 21.28 -6.07 22.19
CA VAL A 267 21.84 -4.87 22.77
C VAL A 267 21.75 -4.95 24.29
N ARG A 268 22.91 -5.03 24.96
CA ARG A 268 22.97 -5.15 26.44
C ARG A 268 22.08 -6.25 27.02
N GLY A 269 22.03 -7.42 26.34
CA GLY A 269 21.24 -8.57 26.77
C GLY A 269 19.74 -8.51 26.41
N VAL A 270 19.29 -7.50 25.68
CA VAL A 270 17.90 -7.35 25.19
C VAL A 270 17.88 -7.54 23.67
N GLU A 271 16.97 -8.36 23.16
CA GLU A 271 16.74 -8.49 21.72
C GLU A 271 15.94 -7.28 21.20
N ILE A 272 16.45 -6.63 20.17
CA ILE A 272 15.86 -5.46 19.53
C ILE A 272 15.82 -5.70 18.03
N VAL A 273 14.67 -5.45 17.41
CA VAL A 273 14.56 -5.38 15.94
C VAL A 273 15.04 -4.01 15.48
N PRO A 274 16.11 -3.89 14.67
CA PRO A 274 16.69 -2.61 14.26
C PRO A 274 15.66 -1.67 13.61
N ARG A 275 14.81 -2.19 12.73
CA ARG A 275 13.73 -1.42 12.07
C ARG A 275 12.75 -0.82 13.08
N ASP A 276 12.35 -1.54 14.11
CA ASP A 276 11.41 -1.04 15.11
C ASP A 276 12.03 0.12 15.91
N ALA A 277 13.31 -0.02 16.28
CA ALA A 277 14.06 1.04 16.93
C ALA A 277 14.21 2.27 16.03
N PHE A 278 14.52 2.07 14.74
CA PHE A 278 14.58 3.14 13.75
C PHE A 278 13.23 3.86 13.62
N ILE A 279 12.13 3.12 13.42
CA ILE A 279 10.78 3.68 13.35
C ILE A 279 10.45 4.50 14.59
N ALA A 280 10.71 3.95 15.77
CA ALA A 280 10.44 4.65 17.03
C ALA A 280 11.23 5.97 17.15
N ALA A 281 12.48 5.97 16.71
CA ALA A 281 13.35 7.16 16.77
C ALA A 281 12.95 8.25 15.77
N VAL A 282 12.54 7.89 14.52
CA VAL A 282 12.29 8.87 13.47
C VAL A 282 10.84 9.33 13.38
N SER A 283 9.86 8.51 13.81
CA SER A 283 8.44 8.83 13.69
C SER A 283 8.04 10.17 14.30
N PRO A 284 8.50 10.57 15.51
CA PRO A 284 8.16 11.87 16.07
C PRO A 284 8.68 13.05 15.23
N ARG A 285 9.80 12.85 14.52
CA ARG A 285 10.42 13.87 13.66
C ARG A 285 9.77 13.99 12.30
N LEU A 286 9.19 12.89 11.79
CA LEU A 286 8.56 12.81 10.48
C LEU A 286 7.03 12.97 10.52
N THR A 287 6.44 13.01 11.73
CA THR A 287 5.00 13.24 11.91
C THR A 287 4.72 14.74 12.06
N ARG A 288 3.85 15.27 11.20
CA ARG A 288 3.45 16.68 11.23
C ARG A 288 1.96 16.81 11.46
N ARG A 289 1.56 17.48 12.54
CA ARG A 289 0.14 17.64 12.93
C ARG A 289 -0.71 18.34 11.86
N ASN A 290 -0.14 19.32 11.17
CA ASN A 290 -0.83 20.12 10.12
C ASN A 290 -0.10 20.03 8.79
N GLY A 291 0.70 18.97 8.58
CA GLY A 291 1.40 18.73 7.34
C GLY A 291 0.41 18.49 6.20
N ARG A 292 0.63 19.20 5.09
CA ARG A 292 -0.05 18.92 3.83
C ARG A 292 0.87 18.12 2.94
N ASP A 293 0.31 17.16 2.25
CA ASP A 293 0.98 16.36 1.24
C ASP A 293 0.42 16.64 -0.15
N LEU A 294 1.10 16.12 -1.14
CA LEU A 294 0.69 16.06 -2.52
C LEU A 294 1.09 14.69 -3.09
N VAL A 295 0.43 14.31 -4.15
CA VAL A 295 0.82 13.15 -4.96
C VAL A 295 1.38 13.69 -6.28
N ALA A 296 2.65 13.34 -6.58
CA ALA A 296 3.24 13.50 -7.89
C ALA A 296 3.14 12.16 -8.63
N LEU A 297 2.59 12.22 -9.85
CA LEU A 297 2.38 11.06 -10.72
C LEU A 297 2.69 11.44 -12.17
#